data_774e9c2bee4abb81e7b5856b6c1934bb
#
_entry.id   774e9c2bee4abb81e7b5856b6c1934bb
#
_cell.length_a   1.000
_cell.length_b   1.000
_cell.length_c   1.000
_cell.angle_alpha   90.00
_cell.angle_beta   90.00
_cell.angle_gamma   90.00
#
_symmetry.space_group_name_H-M   'P 1'
#
loop_
_entity.id
_entity.type
_entity.pdbx_description
1 polymer ?
#
loop_
_entity_poly.entity_id
_entity_poly.type
_entity_poly.pdbx_seq_one_letter_code
_entity_poly.pdbx_strand_id
1 'polypeptide(L)'
;MAINKVAVIGAGLMGSGIAAHVANAGHDVVLLDIVPDGAKKRSELAMNAVERMLKTEPAAFMEKRTAKRITCGNIEDDLKLLADADWIVEAVIEKRDIKQAIYRLIDGVRKDGSIVSSNTSTTPCRDLMDGMDESFQRDFLITHFFNPPRYMRLLEIVAGDNTRADAITAVSEFADIKLGKGVVDCKDTPGFIANRIGTFWIQAAVVEAFKGTVTVEQADAAIGRALGIPKTGIFGLMDLVGIDLMPLVSKSLYDTVPENDAYRALYGEPELIVKMIAEGSIGRKGKGGFYRLNKDSGKPVKEVIDLATGNYSKA
;
A
#
# COMPACT_ATOMS: atom_id res chain seq x y z
N MET A 1 23.41 -9.90 -8.45
CA MET A 1 23.15 -10.78 -7.29
C MET A 1 21.87 -11.56 -7.53
N ALA A 2 21.81 -12.88 -7.25
CA ALA A 2 20.58 -13.66 -7.43
C ALA A 2 19.75 -13.64 -6.12
N ILE A 3 18.45 -13.33 -6.22
CA ILE A 3 17.51 -13.39 -5.08
C ILE A 3 16.82 -14.76 -5.12
N ASN A 4 17.06 -15.59 -4.11
CA ASN A 4 16.48 -16.92 -3.96
C ASN A 4 15.55 -17.01 -2.76
N LYS A 5 15.91 -16.39 -1.64
CA LYS A 5 15.14 -16.38 -0.39
C LYS A 5 14.75 -14.94 -0.04
N VAL A 6 13.47 -14.75 0.23
CA VAL A 6 12.90 -13.45 0.60
C VAL A 6 12.33 -13.54 2.02
N ALA A 7 12.54 -12.51 2.80
CA ALA A 7 11.88 -12.35 4.08
C ALA A 7 10.97 -11.11 4.05
N VAL A 8 9.85 -11.17 4.76
CA VAL A 8 8.92 -10.05 4.92
C VAL A 8 8.67 -9.83 6.41
N ILE A 9 8.82 -8.60 6.87
CA ILE A 9 8.54 -8.20 8.25
C ILE A 9 7.32 -7.30 8.26
N GLY A 10 6.30 -7.72 9.02
CA GLY A 10 4.96 -7.14 9.04
C GLY A 10 3.98 -8.02 8.27
N ALA A 11 3.11 -8.74 8.99
CA ALA A 11 2.09 -9.63 8.42
C ALA A 11 0.73 -8.92 8.23
N GLY A 12 0.75 -7.60 8.09
CA GLY A 12 -0.40 -6.78 7.72
C GLY A 12 -0.89 -7.09 6.30
N LEU A 13 -1.80 -6.26 5.80
CA LEU A 13 -2.40 -6.42 4.46
C LEU A 13 -1.33 -6.48 3.35
N MET A 14 -0.39 -5.53 3.38
CA MET A 14 0.66 -5.44 2.36
C MET A 14 1.70 -6.54 2.51
N GLY A 15 2.29 -6.71 3.70
CA GLY A 15 3.36 -7.69 3.88
C GLY A 15 2.91 -9.12 3.64
N SER A 16 1.73 -9.53 4.13
CA SER A 16 1.18 -10.86 3.82
C SER A 16 0.90 -11.03 2.31
N GLY A 17 0.40 -9.99 1.65
CA GLY A 17 0.18 -9.99 0.22
C GLY A 17 1.47 -10.10 -0.60
N ILE A 18 2.53 -9.40 -0.19
CA ILE A 18 3.87 -9.48 -0.79
C ILE A 18 4.44 -10.89 -0.59
N ALA A 19 4.37 -11.44 0.63
CA ALA A 19 4.82 -12.78 0.93
C ALA A 19 4.11 -13.84 0.06
N ALA A 20 2.77 -13.73 -0.07
CA ALA A 20 1.99 -14.61 -0.94
C ALA A 20 2.39 -14.48 -2.42
N HIS A 21 2.68 -13.26 -2.88
CA HIS A 21 3.07 -13.00 -4.26
C HIS A 21 4.45 -13.57 -4.59
N VAL A 22 5.43 -13.41 -3.70
CA VAL A 22 6.76 -14.01 -3.82
C VAL A 22 6.68 -15.54 -3.78
N ALA A 23 5.86 -16.11 -2.88
CA ALA A 23 5.63 -17.55 -2.82
C ALA A 23 5.00 -18.09 -4.12
N ASN A 24 4.06 -17.35 -4.75
CA ASN A 24 3.47 -17.69 -6.05
C ASN A 24 4.52 -17.78 -7.16
N ALA A 25 5.59 -17.00 -7.08
CA ALA A 25 6.73 -17.05 -8.01
C ALA A 25 7.66 -18.25 -7.77
N GLY A 26 7.35 -19.11 -6.79
CA GLY A 26 8.09 -20.33 -6.50
C GLY A 26 9.23 -20.19 -5.50
N HIS A 27 9.37 -19.03 -4.86
CA HIS A 27 10.41 -18.75 -3.86
C HIS A 27 9.94 -19.06 -2.43
N ASP A 28 10.88 -19.48 -1.57
CA ASP A 28 10.62 -19.64 -0.16
C ASP A 28 10.65 -18.28 0.55
N VAL A 29 9.70 -18.09 1.46
CA VAL A 29 9.47 -16.81 2.13
C VAL A 29 9.44 -16.99 3.63
N VAL A 30 10.12 -16.12 4.37
CA VAL A 30 9.94 -15.95 5.81
C VAL A 30 8.99 -14.79 6.03
N LEU A 31 7.94 -14.99 6.83
CA LEU A 31 6.99 -13.93 7.21
C LEU A 31 7.01 -13.77 8.73
N LEU A 32 7.52 -12.63 9.19
CA LEU A 32 7.61 -12.30 10.61
C LEU A 32 6.68 -11.14 10.96
N ASP A 33 6.19 -11.15 12.20
CA ASP A 33 5.49 -10.01 12.81
C ASP A 33 5.86 -9.91 14.29
N ILE A 34 5.34 -8.92 14.99
CA ILE A 34 5.46 -8.79 16.43
C ILE A 34 4.76 -9.94 17.15
N VAL A 35 5.12 -10.16 18.39
CA VAL A 35 4.36 -11.04 19.31
C VAL A 35 3.21 -10.21 19.88
N PRO A 36 1.94 -10.58 19.64
CA PRO A 36 0.83 -9.83 20.20
C PRO A 36 0.70 -10.08 21.71
N ASP A 37 0.30 -9.05 22.45
CA ASP A 37 0.10 -9.14 23.89
C ASP A 37 -0.89 -10.25 24.25
N GLY A 38 -0.50 -11.12 25.20
CA GLY A 38 -1.32 -12.22 25.66
C GLY A 38 -1.55 -13.36 24.66
N ALA A 39 -0.79 -13.40 23.57
CA ALA A 39 -0.91 -14.43 22.54
C ALA A 39 -0.64 -15.84 23.09
N LYS A 40 -1.53 -16.80 22.77
CA LYS A 40 -1.30 -18.21 23.06
C LYS A 40 -0.22 -18.83 22.15
N LYS A 41 -0.14 -18.34 20.91
CA LYS A 41 0.89 -18.70 19.94
C LYS A 41 1.64 -17.45 19.56
N ARG A 42 2.91 -17.37 19.87
CA ARG A 42 3.72 -16.14 19.69
C ARG A 42 3.81 -15.68 18.23
N SER A 43 3.72 -16.58 17.26
CA SER A 43 3.74 -16.26 15.81
C SER A 43 2.33 -16.22 15.17
N GLU A 44 1.27 -16.04 15.98
CA GLU A 44 -0.12 -16.12 15.47
C GLU A 44 -0.47 -15.04 14.45
N LEU A 45 0.14 -13.85 14.50
CA LEU A 45 -0.13 -12.81 13.51
C LEU A 45 0.27 -13.26 12.10
N ALA A 46 1.47 -13.78 11.94
CA ALA A 46 1.94 -14.30 10.65
C ALA A 46 1.11 -15.52 10.19
N MET A 47 0.81 -16.45 11.10
CA MET A 47 -0.01 -17.63 10.79
C MET A 47 -1.43 -17.25 10.35
N ASN A 48 -2.10 -16.38 11.11
CA ASN A 48 -3.46 -15.92 10.82
C ASN A 48 -3.49 -15.12 9.51
N ALA A 49 -2.42 -14.38 9.19
CA ALA A 49 -2.28 -13.68 7.93
C ALA A 49 -2.28 -14.66 6.74
N VAL A 50 -1.52 -15.75 6.81
CA VAL A 50 -1.51 -16.78 5.76
C VAL A 50 -2.87 -17.47 5.65
N GLU A 51 -3.52 -17.81 6.77
CA GLU A 51 -4.86 -18.39 6.76
C GLU A 51 -5.90 -17.45 6.14
N ARG A 52 -5.81 -16.15 6.42
CA ARG A 52 -6.65 -15.13 5.79
C ARG A 52 -6.41 -15.08 4.29
N MET A 53 -5.15 -15.07 3.83
CA MET A 53 -4.80 -15.03 2.41
C MET A 53 -5.32 -16.25 1.63
N LEU A 54 -5.45 -17.41 2.27
CA LEU A 54 -6.05 -18.61 1.66
C LEU A 54 -7.57 -18.48 1.38
N LYS A 55 -8.24 -17.50 2.01
CA LYS A 55 -9.69 -17.26 1.93
C LYS A 55 -10.03 -15.91 1.30
N THR A 56 -9.04 -15.06 1.03
CA THR A 56 -9.24 -13.69 0.51
C THR A 56 -9.72 -13.72 -0.94
N GLU A 57 -10.65 -12.84 -1.27
CA GLU A 57 -11.08 -12.54 -2.63
C GLU A 57 -10.82 -11.07 -2.96
N PRO A 58 -10.16 -10.80 -4.09
CA PRO A 58 -9.61 -11.73 -5.08
C PRO A 58 -8.46 -12.55 -4.49
N ALA A 59 -8.32 -13.81 -4.93
CA ALA A 59 -7.41 -14.81 -4.35
C ALA A 59 -5.95 -14.35 -4.31
N ALA A 60 -5.31 -14.38 -3.13
CA ALA A 60 -3.90 -14.01 -2.98
C ALA A 60 -2.95 -15.08 -3.53
N PHE A 61 -3.29 -16.36 -3.37
CA PHE A 61 -2.52 -17.49 -3.91
C PHE A 61 -3.05 -17.94 -5.26
N MET A 62 -2.16 -18.29 -6.18
CA MET A 62 -2.51 -18.98 -7.45
C MET A 62 -2.99 -20.39 -7.16
N GLU A 63 -2.29 -21.09 -6.27
CA GLU A 63 -2.66 -22.42 -5.75
C GLU A 63 -2.50 -22.44 -4.23
N LYS A 64 -3.46 -23.01 -3.51
CA LYS A 64 -3.45 -23.07 -2.04
C LYS A 64 -2.19 -23.74 -1.47
N ARG A 65 -1.63 -24.73 -2.20
CA ARG A 65 -0.38 -25.41 -1.77
C ARG A 65 0.82 -24.48 -1.71
N THR A 66 0.81 -23.38 -2.44
CA THR A 66 1.91 -22.39 -2.47
C THR A 66 2.12 -21.72 -1.09
N ALA A 67 1.06 -21.65 -0.26
CA ALA A 67 1.17 -21.15 1.10
C ALA A 67 2.18 -21.93 1.97
N LYS A 68 2.49 -23.20 1.63
CA LYS A 68 3.50 -24.01 2.33
C LYS A 68 4.93 -23.50 2.16
N ARG A 69 5.18 -22.59 1.19
CA ARG A 69 6.47 -21.93 1.00
C ARG A 69 6.70 -20.78 1.99
N ILE A 70 5.67 -20.43 2.78
CA ILE A 70 5.78 -19.34 3.75
C ILE A 70 6.04 -19.95 5.13
N THR A 71 7.22 -19.66 5.67
CA THR A 71 7.59 -19.95 7.05
C THR A 71 7.15 -18.77 7.92
N CYS A 72 6.17 -19.01 8.80
CA CYS A 72 5.68 -17.99 9.73
C CYS A 72 6.50 -17.98 11.02
N GLY A 73 6.79 -16.79 11.53
CA GLY A 73 7.51 -16.58 12.78
C GLY A 73 7.20 -15.22 13.40
N ASN A 74 8.00 -14.85 14.39
CA ASN A 74 7.93 -13.54 15.03
C ASN A 74 9.33 -12.92 15.19
N ILE A 75 9.38 -11.59 15.37
CA ILE A 75 10.65 -10.86 15.45
C ILE A 75 11.44 -11.06 16.74
N GLU A 76 10.84 -11.65 17.80
CA GLU A 76 11.51 -11.88 19.07
C GLU A 76 12.24 -13.24 19.08
N ASP A 77 11.59 -14.31 18.60
CA ASP A 77 12.13 -15.67 18.68
C ASP A 77 12.82 -16.11 17.38
N ASP A 78 12.35 -15.60 16.23
CA ASP A 78 12.66 -16.15 14.91
C ASP A 78 13.49 -15.20 14.03
N LEU A 79 13.99 -14.09 14.58
CA LEU A 79 14.74 -13.07 13.83
C LEU A 79 15.95 -13.67 13.08
N LYS A 80 16.57 -14.73 13.62
CA LYS A 80 17.65 -15.47 12.96
C LYS A 80 17.29 -16.08 11.60
N LEU A 81 16.00 -16.24 11.27
CA LEU A 81 15.55 -16.71 9.97
C LEU A 81 15.85 -15.71 8.83
N LEU A 82 16.22 -14.47 9.19
CA LEU A 82 16.68 -13.45 8.22
C LEU A 82 18.12 -13.64 7.78
N ALA A 83 18.93 -14.42 8.51
CA ALA A 83 20.37 -14.51 8.32
C ALA A 83 20.80 -15.03 6.93
N ASP A 84 19.96 -15.79 6.25
CA ASP A 84 20.20 -16.32 4.91
C ASP A 84 19.30 -15.71 3.83
N ALA A 85 18.48 -14.71 4.18
CA ALA A 85 17.67 -14.00 3.21
C ALA A 85 18.51 -13.13 2.27
N ASP A 86 18.19 -13.15 0.99
CA ASP A 86 18.82 -12.32 -0.03
C ASP A 86 18.15 -10.93 -0.10
N TRP A 87 16.85 -10.90 0.13
CA TRP A 87 16.03 -9.70 0.14
C TRP A 87 15.06 -9.70 1.33
N ILE A 88 15.07 -8.63 2.11
CA ILE A 88 14.23 -8.44 3.28
C ILE A 88 13.33 -7.23 3.03
N VAL A 89 12.01 -7.45 3.01
CA VAL A 89 11.00 -6.41 2.79
C VAL A 89 10.37 -6.03 4.12
N GLU A 90 10.48 -4.78 4.52
CA GLU A 90 9.77 -4.23 5.66
C GLU A 90 8.40 -3.68 5.20
N ALA A 91 7.33 -4.11 5.87
CA ALA A 91 5.95 -3.69 5.63
C ALA A 91 5.17 -3.51 6.95
N VAL A 92 5.83 -2.92 7.95
CA VAL A 92 5.22 -2.60 9.25
C VAL A 92 4.45 -1.27 9.18
N ILE A 93 3.88 -0.82 10.30
CA ILE A 93 3.11 0.43 10.38
C ILE A 93 3.96 1.64 9.95
N GLU A 94 3.29 2.68 9.41
CA GLU A 94 3.92 3.86 8.84
C GLU A 94 4.35 4.86 9.93
N LYS A 95 5.32 4.43 10.76
CA LYS A 95 5.95 5.22 11.82
C LYS A 95 7.46 5.08 11.72
N ARG A 96 8.15 6.20 11.50
CA ARG A 96 9.60 6.26 11.27
C ARG A 96 10.40 5.56 12.38
N ASP A 97 10.11 5.86 13.63
CA ASP A 97 10.79 5.31 14.80
C ASP A 97 10.67 3.77 14.88
N ILE A 98 9.50 3.23 14.58
CA ILE A 98 9.26 1.79 14.54
C ILE A 98 10.03 1.16 13.38
N LYS A 99 9.98 1.75 12.18
CA LYS A 99 10.73 1.25 11.02
C LYS A 99 12.23 1.23 11.30
N GLN A 100 12.80 2.31 11.85
CA GLN A 100 14.20 2.38 12.21
C GLN A 100 14.59 1.36 13.30
N ALA A 101 13.73 1.11 14.28
CA ALA A 101 13.97 0.06 15.26
C ALA A 101 14.04 -1.33 14.60
N ILE A 102 13.15 -1.63 13.66
CA ILE A 102 13.18 -2.88 12.87
C ILE A 102 14.46 -2.95 12.02
N TYR A 103 14.90 -1.86 11.38
CA TYR A 103 16.14 -1.87 10.59
C TYR A 103 17.37 -2.21 11.43
N ARG A 104 17.48 -1.71 12.68
CA ARG A 104 18.57 -2.08 13.59
C ARG A 104 18.53 -3.57 13.97
N LEU A 105 17.33 -4.14 14.15
CA LEU A 105 17.18 -5.58 14.36
C LEU A 105 17.60 -6.40 13.14
N ILE A 106 17.19 -5.98 11.95
CA ILE A 106 17.58 -6.61 10.69
C ILE A 106 19.11 -6.58 10.53
N ASP A 107 19.71 -5.42 10.73
CA ASP A 107 21.15 -5.22 10.54
C ASP A 107 21.99 -6.11 11.45
N GLY A 108 21.51 -6.34 12.68
CA GLY A 108 22.18 -7.22 13.65
C GLY A 108 22.21 -8.72 13.28
N VAL A 109 21.40 -9.16 12.29
CA VAL A 109 21.25 -10.59 11.97
C VAL A 109 21.35 -10.90 10.48
N ARG A 110 21.15 -9.94 9.59
CA ARG A 110 21.23 -10.14 8.14
C ARG A 110 22.63 -10.53 7.70
N LYS A 111 22.76 -11.27 6.62
CA LYS A 111 24.06 -11.50 5.99
C LYS A 111 24.55 -10.28 5.24
N ASP A 112 25.85 -10.15 5.12
CA ASP A 112 26.47 -9.09 4.32
C ASP A 112 25.96 -9.09 2.88
N GLY A 113 25.64 -7.90 2.39
CA GLY A 113 25.15 -7.71 1.03
C GLY A 113 23.70 -8.16 0.78
N SER A 114 22.96 -8.60 1.81
CA SER A 114 21.51 -8.77 1.66
C SER A 114 20.83 -7.43 1.42
N ILE A 115 19.83 -7.41 0.56
CA ILE A 115 19.10 -6.20 0.24
C ILE A 115 17.97 -6.03 1.27
N VAL A 116 17.79 -4.80 1.76
CA VAL A 116 16.66 -4.43 2.63
C VAL A 116 15.81 -3.41 1.90
N SER A 117 14.50 -3.57 1.94
CA SER A 117 13.61 -2.55 1.39
C SER A 117 12.42 -2.26 2.28
N SER A 118 11.92 -1.04 2.23
CA SER A 118 10.65 -0.64 2.85
C SER A 118 9.53 -0.58 1.82
N ASN A 119 8.34 -1.00 2.23
CA ASN A 119 7.11 -0.82 1.44
C ASN A 119 6.39 0.50 1.82
N THR A 120 7.09 1.47 2.38
CA THR A 120 6.51 2.78 2.70
C THR A 120 5.91 3.43 1.47
N SER A 121 4.84 4.21 1.65
CA SER A 121 4.21 5.00 0.60
C SER A 121 4.42 6.51 0.76
N THR A 122 4.90 6.95 1.92
CA THR A 122 4.94 8.38 2.28
C THR A 122 6.25 8.84 2.90
N THR A 123 6.98 7.93 3.58
CA THR A 123 8.22 8.31 4.26
C THR A 123 9.39 8.30 3.27
N PRO A 124 10.10 9.44 3.09
CA PRO A 124 11.26 9.50 2.20
C PRO A 124 12.36 8.53 2.61
N CYS A 125 13.09 8.00 1.63
CA CYS A 125 14.21 7.09 1.85
C CYS A 125 15.27 7.71 2.75
N ARG A 126 15.62 8.99 2.50
CA ARG A 126 16.58 9.75 3.33
C ARG A 126 16.18 9.81 4.80
N ASP A 127 14.86 9.96 5.10
CA ASP A 127 14.37 10.07 6.47
C ASP A 127 14.39 8.71 7.18
N LEU A 128 14.18 7.62 6.45
CA LEU A 128 14.31 6.26 6.97
C LEU A 128 15.75 5.90 7.28
N MET A 129 16.70 6.42 6.48
CA MET A 129 18.13 6.13 6.59
C MET A 129 18.88 7.07 7.54
N ASP A 130 18.23 8.11 8.05
CA ASP A 130 18.85 9.03 9.00
C ASP A 130 19.27 8.28 10.29
N GLY A 131 20.56 8.38 10.64
CA GLY A 131 21.17 7.68 11.78
C GLY A 131 21.39 6.18 11.59
N MET A 132 21.22 5.63 10.37
CA MET A 132 21.62 4.26 10.03
C MET A 132 23.07 4.22 9.53
N ASP A 133 23.77 3.11 9.76
CA ASP A 133 25.14 2.93 9.31
C ASP A 133 25.24 2.96 7.77
N GLU A 134 26.35 3.45 7.24
CA GLU A 134 26.59 3.58 5.80
C GLU A 134 26.47 2.21 5.08
N SER A 135 26.93 1.13 5.71
CA SER A 135 26.80 -0.23 5.19
C SER A 135 25.33 -0.64 5.00
N PHE A 136 24.44 -0.26 5.93
CA PHE A 136 23.01 -0.53 5.81
C PHE A 136 22.38 0.35 4.72
N GLN A 137 22.73 1.65 4.68
CA GLN A 137 22.23 2.57 3.65
C GLN A 137 22.55 2.10 2.24
N ARG A 138 23.73 1.51 2.02
CA ARG A 138 24.15 0.96 0.72
C ARG A 138 23.28 -0.20 0.24
N ASP A 139 22.72 -0.97 1.16
CA ASP A 139 21.89 -2.13 0.86
C ASP A 139 20.38 -1.81 0.89
N PHE A 140 20.00 -0.55 1.17
CA PHE A 140 18.61 -0.16 1.38
C PHE A 140 18.01 0.57 0.18
N LEU A 141 16.72 0.27 -0.11
CA LEU A 141 15.89 1.00 -1.08
C LEU A 141 14.42 0.93 -0.65
N ILE A 142 13.55 1.65 -1.34
CA ILE A 142 12.10 1.49 -1.19
C ILE A 142 11.58 0.64 -2.36
N THR A 143 10.69 -0.30 -2.03
CA THR A 143 9.91 -1.09 -3.01
C THR A 143 8.43 -0.91 -2.70
N HIS A 144 7.82 0.07 -3.36
CA HIS A 144 6.43 0.41 -3.12
C HIS A 144 5.49 -0.45 -3.97
N PHE A 145 4.96 -1.50 -3.35
CA PHE A 145 3.92 -2.36 -3.92
C PHE A 145 2.54 -1.72 -3.75
N PHE A 146 1.64 -2.00 -4.69
CA PHE A 146 0.25 -1.57 -4.63
C PHE A 146 -0.68 -2.72 -4.24
N ASN A 147 -1.75 -2.39 -3.52
CA ASN A 147 -2.73 -3.35 -3.03
C ASN A 147 -3.79 -3.69 -4.11
N PRO A 148 -4.08 -4.98 -4.39
CA PRO A 148 -3.41 -6.18 -3.90
C PRO A 148 -2.11 -6.48 -4.67
N PRO A 149 -1.00 -6.85 -3.98
CA PRO A 149 0.30 -7.04 -4.64
C PRO A 149 0.32 -8.02 -5.80
N ARG A 150 -0.50 -9.06 -5.78
CA ARG A 150 -0.61 -10.02 -6.88
C ARG A 150 -1.20 -9.44 -8.15
N TYR A 151 -2.15 -8.51 -8.03
CA TYR A 151 -2.93 -8.01 -9.17
C TYR A 151 -2.43 -6.68 -9.71
N MET A 152 -1.89 -5.84 -8.84
CA MET A 152 -1.33 -4.55 -9.21
C MET A 152 0.06 -4.75 -9.79
N ARG A 153 0.20 -4.47 -11.09
CA ARG A 153 1.47 -4.69 -11.81
C ARG A 153 2.55 -3.69 -11.47
N LEU A 154 2.18 -2.46 -11.14
CA LEU A 154 3.15 -1.41 -10.83
C LEU A 154 3.94 -1.74 -9.58
N LEU A 155 5.25 -1.54 -9.66
CA LEU A 155 6.17 -1.49 -8.53
C LEU A 155 7.08 -0.28 -8.70
N GLU A 156 7.04 0.63 -7.75
CA GLU A 156 7.95 1.76 -7.70
C GLU A 156 9.20 1.40 -6.90
N ILE A 157 10.36 1.69 -7.46
CA ILE A 157 11.66 1.55 -6.78
C ILE A 157 12.22 2.94 -6.53
N VAL A 158 12.57 3.23 -5.28
CA VAL A 158 13.19 4.48 -4.88
C VAL A 158 14.52 4.17 -4.22
N ALA A 159 15.60 4.62 -4.85
CA ALA A 159 16.94 4.51 -4.31
C ALA A 159 17.27 5.72 -3.44
N GLY A 160 17.95 5.51 -2.33
CA GLY A 160 18.62 6.57 -1.58
C GLY A 160 19.96 6.94 -2.22
N ASP A 161 20.54 8.05 -1.77
CA ASP A 161 21.81 8.57 -2.32
C ASP A 161 22.97 7.57 -2.22
N ASN A 162 22.97 6.72 -1.21
CA ASN A 162 24.02 5.72 -0.97
C ASN A 162 23.66 4.31 -1.47
N THR A 163 22.46 4.11 -2.02
CA THR A 163 22.02 2.77 -2.47
C THR A 163 22.92 2.24 -3.59
N ARG A 164 23.48 1.05 -3.43
CA ARG A 164 24.36 0.44 -4.44
C ARG A 164 23.57 0.00 -5.68
N ALA A 165 24.13 0.26 -6.84
CA ALA A 165 23.46 0.04 -8.13
C ALA A 165 23.11 -1.45 -8.40
N ASP A 166 23.92 -2.38 -7.93
CA ASP A 166 23.66 -3.82 -8.12
C ASP A 166 22.49 -4.32 -7.23
N ALA A 167 22.20 -3.66 -6.09
CA ALA A 167 20.98 -3.94 -5.31
C ALA A 167 19.72 -3.49 -6.07
N ILE A 168 19.75 -2.29 -6.65
CA ILE A 168 18.66 -1.78 -7.47
C ILE A 168 18.40 -2.71 -8.64
N THR A 169 19.45 -3.08 -9.38
CA THR A 169 19.37 -4.01 -10.52
C THR A 169 18.79 -5.36 -10.10
N ALA A 170 19.30 -5.95 -9.01
CA ALA A 170 18.85 -7.27 -8.56
C ALA A 170 17.36 -7.30 -8.18
N VAL A 171 16.87 -6.26 -7.46
CA VAL A 171 15.46 -6.17 -7.10
C VAL A 171 14.60 -5.87 -8.31
N SER A 172 15.02 -4.98 -9.21
CA SER A 172 14.30 -4.66 -10.44
C SER A 172 14.13 -5.89 -11.33
N GLU A 173 15.21 -6.63 -11.59
CA GLU A 173 15.17 -7.87 -12.39
C GLU A 173 14.31 -8.96 -11.74
N PHE A 174 14.43 -9.14 -10.42
CA PHE A 174 13.60 -10.09 -9.70
C PHE A 174 12.11 -9.71 -9.78
N ALA A 175 11.80 -8.43 -9.57
CA ALA A 175 10.44 -7.94 -9.62
C ALA A 175 9.82 -8.06 -11.02
N ASP A 176 10.55 -7.71 -12.07
CA ASP A 176 10.09 -7.83 -13.45
C ASP A 176 9.95 -9.31 -13.88
N ILE A 177 11.04 -10.08 -13.78
CA ILE A 177 11.10 -11.43 -14.35
C ILE A 177 10.34 -12.46 -13.50
N LYS A 178 10.47 -12.39 -12.15
CA LYS A 178 9.88 -13.39 -11.24
C LYS A 178 8.49 -13.01 -10.74
N LEU A 179 8.29 -11.72 -10.45
CA LEU A 179 7.01 -11.25 -9.92
C LEU A 179 6.09 -10.68 -11.00
N GLY A 180 6.56 -10.49 -12.25
CA GLY A 180 5.77 -9.95 -13.35
C GLY A 180 5.34 -8.50 -13.13
N LYS A 181 6.17 -7.72 -12.44
CA LYS A 181 5.92 -6.31 -12.18
C LYS A 181 6.35 -5.42 -13.35
N GLY A 182 5.61 -4.33 -13.55
CA GLY A 182 6.13 -3.19 -14.30
C GLY A 182 6.89 -2.30 -13.34
N VAL A 183 8.21 -2.41 -13.36
CA VAL A 183 9.10 -1.67 -12.46
C VAL A 183 9.30 -0.25 -12.98
N VAL A 184 9.22 0.73 -12.08
CA VAL A 184 9.46 2.14 -12.39
C VAL A 184 10.42 2.72 -11.36
N ASP A 185 11.52 3.27 -11.84
CA ASP A 185 12.47 3.99 -10.99
C ASP A 185 11.92 5.37 -10.66
N CYS A 186 11.84 5.69 -9.37
CA CYS A 186 11.29 6.91 -8.85
C CYS A 186 12.33 7.70 -8.07
N LYS A 187 12.21 9.02 -8.11
CA LYS A 187 12.95 9.90 -7.21
C LYS A 187 12.37 9.81 -5.79
N ASP A 188 13.22 10.06 -4.79
CA ASP A 188 12.80 10.16 -3.39
C ASP A 188 12.05 11.47 -3.13
N THR A 189 10.85 11.56 -3.71
CA THR A 189 9.97 12.73 -3.62
C THR A 189 8.61 12.35 -3.05
N PRO A 190 7.88 13.28 -2.42
CA PRO A 190 6.60 12.99 -1.77
C PRO A 190 5.59 12.32 -2.70
N GLY A 191 5.10 11.14 -2.27
CA GLY A 191 4.13 10.34 -3.01
C GLY A 191 4.70 9.63 -4.25
N PHE A 192 6.01 9.65 -4.46
CA PHE A 192 6.73 9.08 -5.61
C PHE A 192 6.09 9.51 -6.94
N ILE A 193 5.66 8.59 -7.80
CA ILE A 193 4.99 8.90 -9.06
C ILE A 193 3.48 8.63 -8.94
N ALA A 194 3.10 7.41 -8.56
CA ALA A 194 1.69 7.00 -8.66
C ALA A 194 0.79 7.69 -7.64
N ASN A 195 1.21 7.78 -6.38
CA ASN A 195 0.44 8.51 -5.36
C ASN A 195 0.43 10.01 -5.69
N ARG A 196 1.55 10.55 -6.18
CA ARG A 196 1.64 11.96 -6.58
C ARG A 196 0.66 12.31 -7.69
N ILE A 197 0.60 11.51 -8.74
CA ILE A 197 -0.32 11.70 -9.88
C ILE A 197 -1.75 11.36 -9.45
N GLY A 198 -1.95 10.23 -8.77
CA GLY A 198 -3.26 9.75 -8.37
C GLY A 198 -3.98 10.70 -7.40
N THR A 199 -3.26 11.22 -6.40
CA THR A 199 -3.84 12.18 -5.44
C THR A 199 -4.18 13.49 -6.13
N PHE A 200 -3.29 13.99 -7.02
CA PHE A 200 -3.57 15.19 -7.82
C PHE A 200 -4.84 15.02 -8.67
N TRP A 201 -4.92 13.92 -9.39
CA TRP A 201 -6.05 13.58 -10.27
C TRP A 201 -7.36 13.46 -9.50
N ILE A 202 -7.37 12.74 -8.37
CA ILE A 202 -8.56 12.60 -7.52
C ILE A 202 -8.98 13.97 -6.98
N GLN A 203 -8.04 14.74 -6.45
CA GLN A 203 -8.33 16.06 -5.86
C GLN A 203 -8.91 17.04 -6.90
N ALA A 204 -8.33 17.07 -8.10
CA ALA A 204 -8.84 17.92 -9.18
C ALA A 204 -10.28 17.56 -9.54
N ALA A 205 -10.59 16.27 -9.69
CA ALA A 205 -11.93 15.81 -10.01
C ALA A 205 -12.94 16.10 -8.88
N VAL A 206 -12.54 15.92 -7.62
CA VAL A 206 -13.37 16.24 -6.45
C VAL A 206 -13.68 17.73 -6.42
N VAL A 207 -12.68 18.60 -6.54
CA VAL A 207 -12.87 20.05 -6.52
C VAL A 207 -13.82 20.51 -7.65
N GLU A 208 -13.64 19.98 -8.85
CA GLU A 208 -14.52 20.34 -9.98
C GLU A 208 -15.97 19.83 -9.76
N ALA A 209 -16.15 18.61 -9.28
CA ALA A 209 -17.48 18.08 -9.03
C ALA A 209 -18.22 18.86 -7.93
N PHE A 210 -17.53 19.27 -6.87
CA PHE A 210 -18.11 20.09 -5.79
C PHE A 210 -18.47 21.53 -6.19
N LYS A 211 -18.04 22.01 -7.37
CA LYS A 211 -18.53 23.25 -7.96
C LYS A 211 -19.98 23.11 -8.51
N GLY A 212 -20.57 21.91 -8.44
CA GLY A 212 -21.93 21.64 -8.90
C GLY A 212 -22.08 21.51 -10.42
N THR A 213 -20.98 21.34 -11.15
CA THR A 213 -21.01 21.23 -12.63
C THR A 213 -21.40 19.84 -13.13
N VAL A 214 -21.18 18.81 -12.31
CA VAL A 214 -21.46 17.41 -12.63
C VAL A 214 -21.93 16.66 -11.39
N THR A 215 -22.72 15.59 -11.60
CA THR A 215 -23.07 14.63 -10.54
C THR A 215 -21.93 13.64 -10.29
N VAL A 216 -22.00 12.89 -9.19
CA VAL A 216 -21.06 11.79 -8.88
C VAL A 216 -20.98 10.79 -10.05
N GLU A 217 -22.13 10.39 -10.59
CA GLU A 217 -22.20 9.42 -11.69
C GLU A 217 -21.64 9.98 -12.99
N GLN A 218 -21.91 11.26 -13.30
CA GLN A 218 -21.36 11.90 -14.47
C GLN A 218 -19.84 12.02 -14.41
N ALA A 219 -19.30 12.39 -13.21
CA ALA A 219 -17.86 12.42 -12.98
C ALA A 219 -17.22 11.04 -13.17
N ASP A 220 -17.80 10.00 -12.56
CA ASP A 220 -17.29 8.62 -12.68
C ASP A 220 -17.42 8.08 -14.11
N ALA A 221 -18.46 8.46 -14.85
CA ALA A 221 -18.62 8.07 -16.25
C ALA A 221 -17.59 8.75 -17.16
N ALA A 222 -17.34 10.05 -16.94
CA ALA A 222 -16.36 10.83 -17.70
C ALA A 222 -14.92 10.39 -17.42
N ILE A 223 -14.60 10.19 -16.13
CA ILE A 223 -13.25 9.81 -15.69
C ILE A 223 -13.24 8.32 -15.31
N GLY A 224 -13.52 7.48 -16.25
CA GLY A 224 -13.58 6.04 -16.08
C GLY A 224 -13.15 5.31 -17.34
N ARG A 225 -13.94 4.36 -17.76
CA ARG A 225 -13.64 3.50 -18.94
C ARG A 225 -13.33 4.28 -20.21
N ALA A 226 -13.95 5.43 -20.43
CA ALA A 226 -13.74 6.27 -21.61
C ALA A 226 -12.28 6.75 -21.74
N LEU A 227 -11.58 6.90 -20.61
CA LEU A 227 -10.16 7.29 -20.55
C LEU A 227 -9.21 6.10 -20.32
N GLY A 228 -9.70 4.86 -20.47
CA GLY A 228 -8.87 3.67 -20.17
C GLY A 228 -8.62 3.43 -18.67
N ILE A 229 -9.32 4.13 -17.80
CA ILE A 229 -9.23 4.03 -16.35
C ILE A 229 -10.22 2.97 -15.85
N PRO A 230 -9.99 2.33 -14.68
CA PRO A 230 -10.92 1.35 -14.12
C PRO A 230 -12.34 1.90 -14.01
N LYS A 231 -13.32 1.04 -14.20
CA LYS A 231 -14.76 1.36 -14.21
C LYS A 231 -15.29 2.01 -12.93
N THR A 232 -14.49 2.06 -11.89
CA THR A 232 -14.87 2.72 -10.63
C THR A 232 -15.02 4.23 -10.79
N GLY A 233 -14.32 4.83 -11.75
CA GLY A 233 -14.18 6.28 -11.81
C GLY A 233 -13.45 6.83 -10.57
N ILE A 234 -13.74 8.06 -10.16
CA ILE A 234 -13.14 8.76 -9.02
C ILE A 234 -13.85 8.42 -7.71
N PHE A 235 -15.16 8.68 -7.64
CA PHE A 235 -15.94 8.55 -6.41
C PHE A 235 -16.11 7.08 -6.04
N GLY A 236 -16.31 6.20 -7.02
CA GLY A 236 -16.33 4.77 -6.79
C GLY A 236 -14.96 4.21 -6.38
N LEU A 237 -13.84 4.85 -6.77
CA LEU A 237 -12.50 4.51 -6.30
C LEU A 237 -12.30 4.96 -4.84
N MET A 238 -12.76 6.16 -4.48
CA MET A 238 -12.74 6.64 -3.09
C MET A 238 -13.55 5.71 -2.17
N ASP A 239 -14.71 5.23 -2.62
CA ASP A 239 -15.53 4.25 -1.89
C ASP A 239 -14.81 2.90 -1.72
N LEU A 240 -14.02 2.49 -2.70
CA LEU A 240 -13.26 1.24 -2.67
C LEU A 240 -12.07 1.31 -1.72
N VAL A 241 -11.30 2.39 -1.79
CA VAL A 241 -10.09 2.62 -0.97
C VAL A 241 -10.48 2.95 0.48
N GLY A 242 -11.52 3.73 0.63
CA GLY A 242 -12.03 4.29 1.88
C GLY A 242 -11.89 5.80 1.92
N ILE A 243 -13.01 6.47 2.04
CA ILE A 243 -13.10 7.94 2.03
C ILE A 243 -12.28 8.56 3.16
N ASP A 244 -12.20 7.90 4.30
CA ASP A 244 -11.45 8.30 5.49
C ASP A 244 -9.92 8.35 5.29
N LEU A 245 -9.39 7.63 4.29
CA LEU A 245 -7.97 7.66 3.94
C LEU A 245 -7.61 8.86 3.05
N MET A 246 -8.56 9.37 2.28
CA MET A 246 -8.30 10.44 1.31
C MET A 246 -7.77 11.73 1.94
N PRO A 247 -8.37 12.28 3.01
CA PRO A 247 -7.84 13.47 3.67
C PRO A 247 -6.41 13.27 4.21
N LEU A 248 -6.12 12.09 4.74
CA LEU A 248 -4.78 11.78 5.27
C LEU A 248 -3.73 11.81 4.18
N VAL A 249 -3.98 11.15 3.04
CA VAL A 249 -3.06 11.12 1.90
C VAL A 249 -2.95 12.51 1.26
N SER A 250 -4.06 13.19 1.08
CA SER A 250 -4.11 14.54 0.50
C SER A 250 -3.36 15.55 1.36
N LYS A 251 -3.57 15.52 2.68
CA LYS A 251 -2.88 16.40 3.61
C LYS A 251 -1.38 16.11 3.68
N SER A 252 -1.00 14.84 3.76
CA SER A 252 0.40 14.44 3.75
C SER A 252 1.13 14.96 2.50
N LEU A 253 0.50 14.87 1.33
CA LEU A 253 1.06 15.43 0.11
C LEU A 253 1.14 16.94 0.17
N TYR A 254 0.07 17.63 0.59
CA TYR A 254 0.05 19.09 0.74
C TYR A 254 1.16 19.61 1.65
N ASP A 255 1.40 18.95 2.79
CA ASP A 255 2.39 19.35 3.77
C ASP A 255 3.84 19.15 3.27
N THR A 256 4.05 18.28 2.30
CA THR A 256 5.39 17.86 1.85
C THR A 256 5.81 18.40 0.48
N VAL A 257 4.86 18.81 -0.38
CA VAL A 257 5.20 19.39 -1.68
C VAL A 257 5.69 20.84 -1.55
N PRO A 258 6.54 21.34 -2.47
CA PRO A 258 7.00 22.74 -2.49
C PRO A 258 5.84 23.75 -2.51
N GLU A 259 6.10 24.97 -2.04
CA GLU A 259 5.06 26.03 -1.95
C GLU A 259 4.47 26.40 -3.33
N ASN A 260 5.28 26.31 -4.39
CA ASN A 260 4.85 26.60 -5.77
C ASN A 260 4.27 25.39 -6.50
N ASP A 261 4.02 24.28 -5.81
CA ASP A 261 3.44 23.10 -6.43
C ASP A 261 1.95 23.32 -6.76
N ALA A 262 1.54 22.93 -7.96
CA ALA A 262 0.17 23.08 -8.43
C ALA A 262 -0.86 22.35 -7.54
N TYR A 263 -0.46 21.30 -6.83
CA TYR A 263 -1.33 20.59 -5.91
C TYR A 263 -1.84 21.48 -4.77
N ARG A 264 -1.03 22.43 -4.30
CA ARG A 264 -1.44 23.35 -3.22
C ARG A 264 -2.66 24.21 -3.59
N ALA A 265 -2.78 24.56 -4.85
CA ALA A 265 -3.93 25.32 -5.34
C ALA A 265 -5.21 24.46 -5.47
N LEU A 266 -5.06 23.14 -5.54
CA LEU A 266 -6.17 22.20 -5.62
C LEU A 266 -6.58 21.62 -4.26
N TYR A 267 -5.71 21.71 -3.26
CA TYR A 267 -5.98 21.10 -1.96
C TYR A 267 -7.21 21.73 -1.30
N GLY A 268 -8.11 20.89 -0.82
CA GLY A 268 -9.30 21.29 -0.07
C GLY A 268 -9.98 20.06 0.52
N GLU A 269 -10.69 20.28 1.61
CA GLU A 269 -11.47 19.26 2.32
C GLU A 269 -12.95 19.68 2.29
N PRO A 270 -13.75 19.20 1.32
CA PRO A 270 -15.17 19.53 1.25
C PRO A 270 -15.91 19.12 2.54
N GLU A 271 -16.72 20.02 3.10
CA GLU A 271 -17.46 19.79 4.35
C GLU A 271 -18.32 18.52 4.32
N LEU A 272 -18.89 18.18 3.16
CA LEU A 272 -19.65 16.95 2.99
C LEU A 272 -18.79 15.71 3.24
N ILE A 273 -17.54 15.69 2.75
CA ILE A 273 -16.63 14.56 2.98
C ILE A 273 -16.29 14.43 4.46
N VAL A 274 -16.03 15.54 5.14
CA VAL A 274 -15.75 15.54 6.58
C VAL A 274 -16.97 15.00 7.36
N LYS A 275 -18.18 15.43 7.00
CA LYS A 275 -19.44 14.94 7.58
C LYS A 275 -19.63 13.44 7.32
N MET A 276 -19.44 12.98 6.10
CA MET A 276 -19.56 11.55 5.74
C MET A 276 -18.64 10.68 6.60
N ILE A 277 -17.39 11.11 6.78
CA ILE A 277 -16.42 10.40 7.62
C ILE A 277 -16.90 10.33 9.07
N ALA A 278 -17.34 11.46 9.64
CA ALA A 278 -17.85 11.53 11.02
C ALA A 278 -19.06 10.62 11.26
N GLU A 279 -19.93 10.46 10.25
CA GLU A 279 -21.11 9.60 10.29
C GLU A 279 -20.80 8.11 10.01
N GLY A 280 -19.56 7.77 9.66
CA GLY A 280 -19.13 6.42 9.31
C GLY A 280 -19.50 5.99 7.88
N SER A 281 -19.84 6.95 7.02
CA SER A 281 -20.07 6.76 5.57
C SER A 281 -18.75 6.82 4.83
N ILE A 282 -17.89 5.83 5.08
CA ILE A 282 -16.48 5.78 4.64
C ILE A 282 -16.24 4.87 3.43
N GLY A 283 -17.25 4.62 2.63
CA GLY A 283 -17.20 3.75 1.47
C GLY A 283 -17.59 2.31 1.77
N ARG A 284 -17.08 1.36 0.99
CA ARG A 284 -17.48 -0.07 1.05
C ARG A 284 -17.19 -0.76 2.38
N LYS A 285 -16.25 -0.24 3.15
CA LYS A 285 -15.90 -0.75 4.48
C LYS A 285 -16.75 -0.18 5.62
N GLY A 286 -17.59 0.84 5.32
CA GLY A 286 -18.46 1.51 6.26
C GLY A 286 -19.95 1.32 5.94
N LYS A 287 -20.76 2.31 6.32
CA LYS A 287 -22.21 2.33 6.10
C LYS A 287 -22.60 2.63 4.63
N GLY A 288 -21.66 2.84 3.76
CA GLY A 288 -21.75 3.33 2.40
C GLY A 288 -20.78 4.47 2.18
N GLY A 289 -20.83 5.13 1.04
CA GLY A 289 -20.00 6.26 0.67
C GLY A 289 -20.72 7.15 -0.33
N PHE A 290 -20.04 7.58 -1.39
CA PHE A 290 -20.70 8.28 -2.49
C PHE A 290 -21.78 7.43 -3.14
N TYR A 291 -21.58 6.11 -3.12
CA TYR A 291 -22.60 5.11 -3.45
C TYR A 291 -22.91 4.25 -2.22
N ARG A 292 -24.17 3.88 -2.08
CA ARG A 292 -24.58 2.91 -1.06
C ARG A 292 -25.65 1.96 -1.59
N LEU A 293 -25.84 0.84 -0.88
CA LEU A 293 -26.95 -0.09 -1.13
C LEU A 293 -28.00 0.11 -0.02
N ASN A 294 -29.13 0.71 -0.38
CA ASN A 294 -30.30 0.80 0.50
C ASN A 294 -31.06 -0.54 0.46
N LYS A 295 -31.27 -1.13 1.64
CA LYS A 295 -31.96 -2.44 1.81
C LYS A 295 -33.34 -2.30 2.47
N ASP A 296 -33.78 -1.07 2.78
CA ASP A 296 -35.01 -0.82 3.56
C ASP A 296 -36.28 -1.22 2.81
N SER A 297 -36.23 -1.26 1.48
CA SER A 297 -37.36 -1.64 0.61
C SER A 297 -37.45 -3.13 0.29
N GLY A 298 -36.66 -3.99 0.97
CA GLY A 298 -36.64 -5.45 0.75
C GLY A 298 -35.79 -5.92 -0.41
N LYS A 299 -35.65 -5.13 -1.49
CA LYS A 299 -34.67 -5.38 -2.56
C LYS A 299 -33.59 -4.31 -2.49
N PRO A 300 -32.28 -4.69 -2.54
CA PRO A 300 -31.22 -3.70 -2.51
C PRO A 300 -31.32 -2.72 -3.69
N VAL A 301 -31.44 -1.42 -3.37
CA VAL A 301 -31.42 -0.34 -4.36
C VAL A 301 -30.10 0.38 -4.25
N LYS A 302 -29.42 0.55 -5.39
CA LYS A 302 -28.20 1.37 -5.44
C LYS A 302 -28.60 2.82 -5.39
N GLU A 303 -28.03 3.57 -4.46
CA GLU A 303 -28.21 5.00 -4.28
C GLU A 303 -26.88 5.73 -4.46
N VAL A 304 -26.99 7.00 -4.86
CA VAL A 304 -25.86 7.92 -5.02
C VAL A 304 -26.17 9.20 -4.23
N ILE A 305 -25.11 9.79 -3.67
CA ILE A 305 -25.22 11.04 -2.92
C ILE A 305 -25.23 12.25 -3.87
N ASP A 306 -26.07 13.22 -3.59
CA ASP A 306 -26.00 14.54 -4.20
C ASP A 306 -24.97 15.40 -3.45
N LEU A 307 -23.97 15.91 -4.17
CA LEU A 307 -22.83 16.63 -3.57
C LEU A 307 -23.20 17.99 -2.94
N ALA A 308 -24.31 18.59 -3.38
CA ALA A 308 -24.76 19.88 -2.84
C ALA A 308 -25.58 19.73 -1.57
N THR A 309 -26.43 18.70 -1.49
CA THR A 309 -27.38 18.52 -0.40
C THR A 309 -26.97 17.45 0.60
N GLY A 310 -26.11 16.51 0.19
CA GLY A 310 -25.78 15.34 0.98
C GLY A 310 -26.89 14.27 1.04
N ASN A 311 -27.96 14.43 0.29
CA ASN A 311 -29.06 13.49 0.24
C ASN A 311 -28.79 12.36 -0.76
N TYR A 312 -29.30 11.16 -0.45
CA TYR A 312 -29.21 10.02 -1.37
C TYR A 312 -30.45 9.90 -2.23
N SER A 313 -30.25 9.57 -3.48
CA SER A 313 -31.31 9.23 -4.44
C SER A 313 -30.93 7.97 -5.22
N LYS A 314 -31.88 7.37 -5.91
CA LYS A 314 -31.62 6.18 -6.75
C LYS A 314 -30.59 6.52 -7.82
N ALA A 315 -29.53 5.68 -7.93
CA ALA A 315 -28.49 5.77 -8.94
C ALA A 315 -28.94 5.19 -10.28
#